data_627adcbdf5a5b168d07c1b4c4770ec34
#
_entry.id   627adcbdf5a5b168d07c1b4c4770ec34
#
_cell.length_a   1.000
_cell.length_b   1.000
_cell.length_c   1.000
_cell.angle_alpha   90.00
_cell.angle_beta   90.00
_cell.angle_gamma   90.00
#
_symmetry.space_group_name_H-M   'P 1'
#
loop_
_entity.id
_entity.type
_entity.pdbx_description
1 polymer ?
#
loop_
_entity_poly.entity_id
_entity_poly.type
_entity_poly.pdbx_seq_one_letter_code
_entity_poly.pdbx_strand_id
1 'polypeptide(L)'
;LAAWIRENYGSTMIQALKTVLPVQEKVARKARKYIELCIEKVHGPAMLDEYFSKHYVAKARLLAALLDHGKISWEMASKDLKISKSTVDSMEREGILHVVTEYYYRNPGEFSIAKAGVHVLNEQQQELIDEFREDFLREDHKTYLLHGITGSGKTEVYLAAIEEVIKQGKQAIVLIPEIALTYQTVTRFTKRFGERVSILNSRLSKGERYDQW
;
A
#
# COMPACT_ATOMS: atom_id res chain seq x y z
N LEU A 1 22.46 9.85 8.26
CA LEU A 1 21.52 10.67 9.03
C LEU A 1 21.70 10.48 10.54
N ALA A 2 21.71 9.25 11.11
CA ALA A 2 21.88 9.03 12.55
C ALA A 2 23.21 9.60 13.10
N ALA A 3 24.32 9.43 12.37
CA ALA A 3 25.59 10.01 12.76
C ALA A 3 25.53 11.55 12.79
N TRP A 4 24.93 12.15 11.78
CA TRP A 4 24.70 13.59 11.71
C TRP A 4 23.83 14.12 12.86
N ILE A 5 22.74 13.40 13.21
CA ILE A 5 21.88 13.75 14.37
C ILE A 5 22.68 13.70 15.66
N ARG A 6 23.49 12.66 15.86
CA ARG A 6 24.34 12.55 17.04
C ARG A 6 25.30 13.73 17.18
N GLU A 7 25.95 14.12 16.10
CA GLU A 7 26.95 15.19 16.08
C GLU A 7 26.34 16.57 16.29
N ASN A 8 25.18 16.84 15.68
CA ASN A 8 24.58 18.17 15.68
C ASN A 8 23.60 18.42 16.86
N TYR A 9 23.05 17.36 17.47
CA TYR A 9 22.06 17.49 18.54
C TYR A 9 22.49 16.87 19.87
N GLY A 10 23.75 16.45 20.01
CA GLY A 10 24.29 15.93 21.26
C GLY A 10 23.62 14.64 21.77
N SER A 11 22.97 13.90 20.90
CA SER A 11 22.30 12.64 21.23
C SER A 11 23.27 11.46 21.24
N THR A 12 22.91 10.36 21.91
CA THR A 12 23.63 9.10 21.73
C THR A 12 23.33 8.47 20.38
N MET A 13 24.24 7.63 19.83
CA MET A 13 23.99 6.92 18.58
C MET A 13 22.72 6.08 18.63
N ILE A 14 22.42 5.46 19.78
CA ILE A 14 21.20 4.66 19.97
C ILE A 14 19.94 5.53 19.86
N GLN A 15 19.96 6.72 20.46
CA GLN A 15 18.84 7.66 20.37
C GLN A 15 18.66 8.16 18.94
N ALA A 16 19.75 8.53 18.27
CA ALA A 16 19.73 8.95 16.89
C ALA A 16 19.20 7.85 15.94
N LEU A 17 19.65 6.60 16.13
CA LEU A 17 19.11 5.45 15.37
C LEU A 17 17.62 5.23 15.65
N LYS A 18 17.19 5.36 16.90
CA LYS A 18 15.76 5.26 17.26
C LYS A 18 14.90 6.34 16.60
N THR A 19 15.44 7.51 16.37
CA THR A 19 14.74 8.59 15.67
C THR A 19 14.65 8.34 14.16
N VAL A 20 15.70 7.79 13.56
CA VAL A 20 15.78 7.52 12.12
C VAL A 20 15.00 6.28 11.73
N LEU A 21 15.05 5.22 12.56
CA LEU A 21 14.36 3.96 12.26
C LEU A 21 12.90 4.04 12.72
N PRO A 22 11.94 3.86 11.81
CA PRO A 22 10.51 4.08 12.09
C PRO A 22 9.92 3.07 13.06
N VAL A 23 10.47 1.86 13.10
CA VAL A 23 10.00 0.75 13.95
C VAL A 23 11.16 -0.06 14.48
N GLN A 24 11.25 -0.17 15.81
CA GLN A 24 12.30 -0.91 16.51
C GLN A 24 11.90 -2.35 16.87
N GLU A 25 10.62 -2.69 16.75
CA GLU A 25 10.07 -4.00 17.10
C GLU A 25 9.81 -4.81 15.83
N LYS A 26 9.91 -6.14 15.92
CA LYS A 26 9.48 -7.05 14.86
C LYS A 26 7.98 -6.91 14.68
N VAL A 27 7.58 -6.11 13.72
CA VAL A 27 6.18 -6.01 13.30
C VAL A 27 5.90 -7.15 12.32
N ALA A 28 4.97 -8.04 12.67
CA ALA A 28 4.53 -9.07 11.75
C ALA A 28 3.78 -8.43 10.58
N ARG A 29 4.21 -8.75 9.35
CA ARG A 29 3.47 -8.37 8.15
C ARG A 29 2.09 -8.97 8.21
N LYS A 30 1.06 -8.21 7.86
CA LYS A 30 -0.26 -8.79 7.69
C LYS A 30 -0.29 -9.64 6.45
N ALA A 31 -0.76 -10.87 6.63
CA ALA A 31 -0.91 -11.83 5.55
C ALA A 31 -2.35 -12.35 5.52
N ARG A 32 -2.89 -12.50 4.35
CA ARG A 32 -4.12 -13.25 4.10
C ARG A 32 -3.76 -14.53 3.39
N LYS A 33 -4.33 -15.63 3.86
CA LYS A 33 -4.19 -16.92 3.20
C LYS A 33 -5.37 -17.15 2.29
N TYR A 34 -5.06 -17.61 1.10
CA TYR A 34 -6.05 -18.01 0.10
C TYR A 34 -5.80 -19.46 -0.28
N ILE A 35 -6.85 -20.10 -0.73
CA ILE A 35 -6.81 -21.46 -1.28
C ILE A 35 -7.14 -21.32 -2.76
N GLU A 36 -6.28 -21.80 -3.62
CA GLU A 36 -6.42 -21.76 -5.06
C GLU A 36 -6.48 -23.16 -5.65
N LEU A 37 -7.30 -23.33 -6.69
CA LEU A 37 -7.41 -24.59 -7.41
C LEU A 37 -6.18 -24.80 -8.29
N CYS A 38 -5.57 -26.01 -8.24
CA CYS A 38 -4.42 -26.39 -9.05
C CYS A 38 -4.78 -27.24 -10.27
N ILE A 39 -5.94 -27.87 -10.26
CA ILE A 39 -6.39 -28.71 -11.36
C ILE A 39 -7.20 -27.93 -12.38
N GLU A 40 -7.24 -28.41 -13.61
CA GLU A 40 -8.11 -27.84 -14.64
C GLU A 40 -9.59 -28.04 -14.26
N LYS A 41 -10.40 -27.00 -14.45
CA LYS A 41 -11.83 -27.02 -14.09
C LYS A 41 -12.60 -28.19 -14.74
N VAL A 42 -12.13 -28.69 -15.87
CA VAL A 42 -12.75 -29.81 -16.59
C VAL A 42 -12.74 -31.11 -15.77
N HIS A 43 -11.71 -31.33 -14.96
CA HIS A 43 -11.59 -32.54 -14.13
C HIS A 43 -12.39 -32.45 -12.82
N GLY A 44 -12.84 -31.26 -12.46
CA GLY A 44 -13.55 -30.99 -11.19
C GLY A 44 -14.83 -31.78 -11.00
N PRO A 45 -15.75 -31.86 -11.97
CA PRO A 45 -17.02 -32.59 -11.83
C PRO A 45 -16.80 -34.09 -11.53
N ALA A 46 -15.90 -34.75 -12.23
CA ALA A 46 -15.62 -36.17 -12.00
C ALA A 46 -15.05 -36.42 -10.57
N MET A 47 -14.20 -35.53 -10.08
CA MET A 47 -13.68 -35.59 -8.71
C MET A 47 -14.75 -35.30 -7.65
N LEU A 48 -15.69 -34.43 -7.95
CA LEU A 48 -16.83 -34.18 -7.06
C LEU A 48 -17.68 -35.43 -6.90
N ASP A 49 -18.01 -36.12 -8.00
CA ASP A 49 -18.77 -37.36 -7.97
C ASP A 49 -18.05 -38.46 -7.18
N GLU A 50 -16.71 -38.54 -7.33
CA GLU A 50 -15.89 -39.45 -6.56
C GLU A 50 -15.94 -39.12 -5.04
N TYR A 51 -15.84 -37.85 -4.66
CA TYR A 51 -15.93 -37.43 -3.25
C TYR A 51 -17.30 -37.68 -2.65
N PHE A 52 -18.37 -37.48 -3.42
CA PHE A 52 -19.72 -37.81 -2.97
C PHE A 52 -19.91 -39.32 -2.77
N SER A 53 -19.42 -40.14 -3.70
CA SER A 53 -19.52 -41.62 -3.58
C SER A 53 -18.75 -42.18 -2.37
N LYS A 54 -17.61 -41.53 -2.02
CA LYS A 54 -16.79 -41.88 -0.86
C LYS A 54 -17.20 -41.17 0.45
N HIS A 55 -18.29 -40.44 0.45
CA HIS A 55 -18.77 -39.65 1.60
C HIS A 55 -17.77 -38.60 2.15
N TYR A 56 -16.87 -38.07 1.30
CA TYR A 56 -15.90 -37.03 1.66
C TYR A 56 -16.54 -35.65 1.57
N VAL A 57 -17.60 -35.42 2.34
CA VAL A 57 -18.45 -34.21 2.26
C VAL A 57 -17.66 -32.89 2.40
N ALA A 58 -16.66 -32.86 3.28
CA ALA A 58 -15.84 -31.66 3.46
C ALA A 58 -14.97 -31.34 2.23
N LYS A 59 -14.36 -32.38 1.61
CA LYS A 59 -13.57 -32.23 0.37
C LYS A 59 -14.46 -31.84 -0.81
N ALA A 60 -15.64 -32.43 -0.94
CA ALA A 60 -16.60 -32.11 -1.98
C ALA A 60 -17.06 -30.65 -1.88
N ARG A 61 -17.38 -30.17 -0.67
CA ARG A 61 -17.78 -28.78 -0.43
C ARG A 61 -16.69 -27.78 -0.78
N LEU A 62 -15.46 -28.06 -0.37
CA LEU A 62 -14.30 -27.23 -0.68
C LEU A 62 -14.02 -27.19 -2.18
N LEU A 63 -14.03 -28.35 -2.84
CA LEU A 63 -13.80 -28.45 -4.28
C LEU A 63 -14.89 -27.71 -5.07
N ALA A 64 -16.16 -27.85 -4.69
CA ALA A 64 -17.26 -27.15 -5.34
C ALA A 64 -17.08 -25.61 -5.26
N ALA A 65 -16.74 -25.09 -4.08
CA ALA A 65 -16.49 -23.66 -3.92
C ALA A 65 -15.28 -23.18 -4.74
N LEU A 66 -14.23 -23.99 -4.86
CA LEU A 66 -13.06 -23.66 -5.67
C LEU A 66 -13.35 -23.72 -7.17
N LEU A 67 -14.19 -24.63 -7.63
CA LEU A 67 -14.62 -24.69 -9.02
C LEU A 67 -15.44 -23.47 -9.45
N ASP A 68 -16.26 -22.96 -8.55
CA ASP A 68 -17.10 -21.77 -8.76
C ASP A 68 -16.24 -20.49 -8.75
N HIS A 69 -15.45 -20.29 -7.72
CA HIS A 69 -14.72 -19.03 -7.50
C HIS A 69 -13.25 -19.03 -7.99
N GLY A 70 -12.65 -20.20 -8.23
CA GLY A 70 -11.23 -20.37 -8.58
C GLY A 70 -10.28 -20.17 -7.39
N LYS A 71 -10.55 -19.19 -6.56
CA LYS A 71 -9.78 -18.79 -5.37
C LYS A 71 -10.72 -18.36 -4.25
N ILE A 72 -10.50 -18.85 -3.04
CA ILE A 72 -11.28 -18.48 -1.86
C ILE A 72 -10.35 -18.11 -0.70
N SER A 73 -10.82 -17.24 0.22
CA SER A 73 -10.04 -16.90 1.41
C SER A 73 -10.06 -18.07 2.42
N TRP A 74 -8.97 -18.21 3.19
CA TRP A 74 -8.90 -19.15 4.31
C TRP A 74 -10.04 -18.93 5.32
N GLU A 75 -10.44 -17.66 5.51
CA GLU A 75 -11.51 -17.29 6.42
C GLU A 75 -12.86 -17.84 5.94
N MET A 76 -13.19 -17.70 4.67
CA MET A 76 -14.37 -18.28 4.02
C MET A 76 -14.36 -19.81 4.13
N ALA A 77 -13.25 -20.46 3.83
CA ALA A 77 -13.12 -21.92 3.94
C ALA A 77 -13.35 -22.40 5.37
N SER A 78 -12.78 -21.73 6.38
CA SER A 78 -12.86 -22.18 7.77
C SER A 78 -14.19 -21.80 8.45
N LYS A 79 -14.70 -20.58 8.25
CA LYS A 79 -15.91 -20.10 8.96
C LYS A 79 -17.20 -20.47 8.23
N ASP A 80 -17.26 -20.18 6.93
CA ASP A 80 -18.50 -20.35 6.16
C ASP A 80 -18.68 -21.79 5.69
N LEU A 81 -17.62 -22.37 5.12
CA LEU A 81 -17.64 -23.74 4.64
C LEU A 81 -17.32 -24.77 5.73
N LYS A 82 -16.91 -24.34 6.93
CA LYS A 82 -16.54 -25.22 8.06
C LYS A 82 -15.51 -26.30 7.68
N ILE A 83 -14.51 -25.93 6.88
CA ILE A 83 -13.47 -26.84 6.45
C ILE A 83 -12.34 -26.83 7.48
N SER A 84 -11.89 -28.01 7.88
CA SER A 84 -10.76 -28.17 8.79
C SER A 84 -9.43 -27.97 8.06
N LYS A 85 -8.39 -27.55 8.79
CA LYS A 85 -7.04 -27.47 8.25
C LYS A 85 -6.54 -28.81 7.68
N SER A 86 -6.84 -29.91 8.35
CA SER A 86 -6.45 -31.26 7.91
C SER A 86 -7.04 -31.63 6.54
N THR A 87 -8.27 -31.17 6.23
CA THR A 87 -8.89 -31.38 4.92
C THR A 87 -8.14 -30.60 3.83
N VAL A 88 -7.78 -29.34 4.09
CA VAL A 88 -6.98 -28.53 3.15
C VAL A 88 -5.62 -29.17 2.94
N ASP A 89 -4.89 -29.52 4.02
CA ASP A 89 -3.58 -30.13 3.96
C ASP A 89 -3.61 -31.49 3.21
N SER A 90 -4.73 -32.25 3.29
CA SER A 90 -4.92 -33.48 2.51
C SER A 90 -5.03 -33.20 1.03
N MET A 91 -5.90 -32.26 0.64
CA MET A 91 -6.13 -31.90 -0.76
C MET A 91 -4.92 -31.22 -1.40
N GLU A 92 -4.13 -30.49 -0.61
CA GLU A 92 -2.87 -29.89 -1.05
C GLU A 92 -1.84 -30.98 -1.37
N ARG A 93 -1.69 -32.01 -0.51
CA ARG A 93 -0.84 -33.19 -0.80
C ARG A 93 -1.29 -34.00 -2.01
N GLU A 94 -2.59 -33.99 -2.29
CA GLU A 94 -3.17 -34.63 -3.48
C GLU A 94 -2.96 -33.78 -4.76
N GLY A 95 -2.40 -32.57 -4.64
CA GLY A 95 -2.13 -31.68 -5.76
C GLY A 95 -3.39 -31.01 -6.34
N ILE A 96 -4.51 -31.01 -5.63
CA ILE A 96 -5.79 -30.49 -6.10
C ILE A 96 -5.88 -28.97 -5.90
N LEU A 97 -5.27 -28.50 -4.83
CA LEU A 97 -5.24 -27.09 -4.45
C LEU A 97 -3.87 -26.73 -3.85
N HIS A 98 -3.60 -25.45 -3.71
CA HIS A 98 -2.47 -24.95 -2.92
C HIS A 98 -2.89 -23.75 -2.07
N VAL A 99 -2.14 -23.52 -0.98
CA VAL A 99 -2.38 -22.41 -0.06
C VAL A 99 -1.40 -21.28 -0.37
N VAL A 100 -1.92 -20.16 -0.86
CA VAL A 100 -1.16 -18.94 -1.16
C VAL A 100 -1.24 -17.99 0.02
N THR A 101 -0.09 -17.45 0.42
CA THR A 101 -0.03 -16.39 1.43
C THR A 101 0.27 -15.08 0.74
N GLU A 102 -0.70 -14.19 0.73
CA GLU A 102 -0.56 -12.84 0.20
C GLU A 102 -0.30 -11.86 1.33
N TYR A 103 0.79 -11.12 1.23
CA TYR A 103 1.10 -10.03 2.15
C TYR A 103 0.45 -8.76 1.65
N TYR A 104 -0.18 -8.03 2.54
CA TYR A 104 -0.79 -6.75 2.22
C TYR A 104 -0.35 -5.67 3.19
N TYR A 105 -0.22 -4.46 2.65
CA TYR A 105 0.10 -3.29 3.45
C TYR A 105 -1.17 -2.76 4.13
N ARG A 106 -1.03 -2.38 5.42
CA ARG A 106 -2.11 -1.69 6.12
C ARG A 106 -2.21 -0.29 5.54
N ASN A 107 -3.25 -0.05 4.78
CA ASN A 107 -3.50 1.30 4.26
C ASN A 107 -4.35 2.06 5.30
N PRO A 108 -3.90 3.21 5.83
CA PRO A 108 -4.64 3.94 6.88
C PRO A 108 -5.94 4.61 6.41
N GLY A 109 -6.40 4.31 5.21
CA GLY A 109 -7.70 4.73 4.69
C GLY A 109 -7.95 4.14 3.31
N GLU A 110 -9.12 3.54 3.11
CA GLU A 110 -9.66 3.26 1.78
C GLU A 110 -10.07 4.60 1.14
N PHE A 111 -9.09 5.27 0.51
CA PHE A 111 -9.39 6.42 -0.31
C PHE A 111 -9.92 5.92 -1.64
N SER A 112 -11.21 6.12 -1.88
CA SER A 112 -11.82 5.88 -3.19
C SER A 112 -11.06 6.72 -4.23
N ILE A 113 -10.29 6.05 -5.09
CA ILE A 113 -9.42 6.67 -6.09
C ILE A 113 -10.28 7.07 -7.30
N ALA A 114 -11.13 8.07 -7.15
CA ALA A 114 -11.60 8.80 -8.31
C ALA A 114 -10.45 9.71 -8.78
N LYS A 115 -9.89 9.43 -9.95
CA LYS A 115 -8.84 10.28 -10.55
C LYS A 115 -9.35 11.72 -10.60
N ALA A 116 -8.71 12.63 -9.87
CA ALA A 116 -8.97 14.05 -10.05
C ALA A 116 -8.45 14.46 -11.43
N GLY A 117 -9.23 15.27 -12.14
CA GLY A 117 -8.76 15.90 -13.37
C GLY A 117 -7.50 16.71 -13.09
N VAL A 118 -6.62 16.78 -14.08
CA VAL A 118 -5.42 17.63 -14.01
C VAL A 118 -5.89 19.07 -13.96
N HIS A 119 -5.61 19.80 -12.85
CA HIS A 119 -5.81 21.22 -12.80
C HIS A 119 -4.84 21.91 -13.77
N VAL A 120 -5.39 22.76 -14.64
CA VAL A 120 -4.58 23.59 -15.53
C VAL A 120 -3.98 24.72 -14.70
N LEU A 121 -2.65 24.80 -14.69
CA LEU A 121 -1.93 25.90 -14.05
C LEU A 121 -2.17 27.20 -14.85
N ASN A 122 -2.24 28.33 -14.16
CA ASN A 122 -2.22 29.64 -14.82
C ASN A 122 -0.79 29.98 -15.28
N GLU A 123 -0.62 31.05 -16.06
CA GLU A 123 0.68 31.44 -16.64
C GLU A 123 1.75 31.61 -15.54
N GLN A 124 1.47 32.33 -14.47
CA GLN A 124 2.41 32.57 -13.38
C GLN A 124 2.80 31.28 -12.65
N GLN A 125 1.86 30.37 -12.44
CA GLN A 125 2.13 29.07 -11.83
C GLN A 125 2.95 28.20 -12.77
N GLN A 126 2.70 28.26 -14.07
CA GLN A 126 3.46 27.53 -15.08
C GLN A 126 4.89 28.03 -15.17
N GLU A 127 5.13 29.33 -15.18
CA GLU A 127 6.47 29.93 -15.16
C GLU A 127 7.29 29.44 -13.95
N LEU A 128 6.70 29.41 -12.77
CA LEU A 128 7.37 28.87 -11.56
C LEU A 128 7.74 27.40 -11.70
N ILE A 129 6.89 26.60 -12.30
CA ILE A 129 7.19 25.17 -12.52
C ILE A 129 8.23 24.97 -13.60
N ASP A 130 8.26 25.80 -14.62
CA ASP A 130 9.27 25.73 -15.67
C ASP A 130 10.65 26.14 -15.13
N GLU A 131 10.76 27.19 -14.32
CA GLU A 131 11.96 27.57 -13.59
C GLU A 131 12.44 26.43 -12.66
N PHE A 132 11.54 25.89 -11.84
CA PHE A 132 11.84 24.75 -10.97
C PHE A 132 12.36 23.55 -11.75
N ARG A 133 11.73 23.22 -12.87
CA ARG A 133 12.13 22.11 -13.74
C ARG A 133 13.54 22.30 -14.31
N GLU A 134 13.84 23.51 -14.79
CA GLU A 134 15.18 23.82 -15.32
C GLU A 134 16.27 23.65 -14.26
N ASP A 135 16.05 24.23 -13.08
CA ASP A 135 17.02 24.13 -11.98
C ASP A 135 17.16 22.67 -11.50
N PHE A 136 16.05 21.95 -11.42
CA PHE A 136 16.05 20.54 -11.01
C PHE A 136 16.81 19.65 -12.02
N LEU A 137 16.68 19.90 -13.32
CA LEU A 137 17.39 19.17 -14.36
C LEU A 137 18.88 19.52 -14.40
N ARG A 138 19.25 20.75 -13.98
CA ARG A 138 20.67 21.18 -13.84
C ARG A 138 21.30 20.70 -12.54
N GLU A 139 20.53 20.02 -11.67
CA GLU A 139 20.96 19.62 -10.32
C GLU A 139 21.32 20.83 -9.42
N ASP A 140 20.75 21.99 -9.70
CA ASP A 140 20.92 23.21 -8.92
C ASP A 140 19.96 23.19 -7.71
N HIS A 141 20.51 22.92 -6.52
CA HIS A 141 19.74 22.77 -5.29
C HIS A 141 19.40 24.11 -4.67
N LYS A 142 18.36 24.74 -5.20
CA LYS A 142 17.82 26.03 -4.67
C LYS A 142 16.71 25.81 -3.64
N THR A 143 16.53 26.81 -2.80
CA THR A 143 15.38 26.93 -1.92
C THR A 143 14.38 27.91 -2.52
N TYR A 144 13.13 27.46 -2.73
CA TYR A 144 12.04 28.28 -3.24
C TYR A 144 11.09 28.68 -2.11
N LEU A 145 10.72 29.96 -2.07
CA LEU A 145 9.66 30.45 -1.21
C LEU A 145 8.42 30.77 -2.05
N LEU A 146 7.40 29.92 -1.96
CA LEU A 146 6.12 30.17 -2.62
C LEU A 146 5.23 31.01 -1.70
N HIS A 147 5.15 32.33 -1.98
CA HIS A 147 4.31 33.26 -1.23
C HIS A 147 2.99 33.51 -1.97
N GLY A 148 1.89 33.61 -1.21
CA GLY A 148 0.56 33.88 -1.77
C GLY A 148 -0.54 33.74 -0.73
N ILE A 149 -1.68 34.37 -0.96
CA ILE A 149 -2.86 34.33 -0.09
C ILE A 149 -3.48 32.89 -0.07
N THR A 150 -4.35 32.66 0.89
CA THR A 150 -5.15 31.41 0.93
C THR A 150 -6.04 31.35 -0.32
N GLY A 151 -6.06 30.19 -0.97
CA GLY A 151 -6.82 29.98 -2.21
C GLY A 151 -6.09 30.37 -3.51
N SER A 152 -4.87 30.93 -3.46
CA SER A 152 -4.10 31.30 -4.66
C SER A 152 -3.57 30.10 -5.49
N GLY A 153 -3.88 28.87 -5.09
CA GLY A 153 -3.45 27.69 -5.81
C GLY A 153 -2.04 27.17 -5.45
N LYS A 154 -1.43 27.61 -4.34
CA LYS A 154 -0.12 27.12 -3.89
C LYS A 154 -0.02 25.59 -3.86
N THR A 155 -1.09 24.93 -3.43
CA THR A 155 -1.14 23.46 -3.38
C THR A 155 -0.98 22.84 -4.77
N GLU A 156 -1.58 23.43 -5.80
CA GLU A 156 -1.44 22.94 -7.18
C GLU A 156 0.00 23.08 -7.70
N VAL A 157 0.67 24.17 -7.33
CA VAL A 157 2.09 24.37 -7.65
C VAL A 157 2.94 23.30 -6.97
N TYR A 158 2.71 23.01 -5.67
CA TYR A 158 3.43 21.90 -4.99
C TYR A 158 3.19 20.55 -5.66
N LEU A 159 1.96 20.24 -6.00
CA LEU A 159 1.61 19.00 -6.66
C LEU A 159 2.28 18.89 -8.05
N ALA A 160 2.33 19.98 -8.81
CA ALA A 160 2.99 20.03 -10.09
C ALA A 160 4.52 19.85 -9.97
N ALA A 161 5.16 20.50 -8.99
CA ALA A 161 6.59 20.31 -8.71
C ALA A 161 6.92 18.86 -8.33
N ILE A 162 6.10 18.24 -7.48
CA ILE A 162 6.24 16.82 -7.12
C ILE A 162 6.10 15.92 -8.35
N GLU A 163 5.19 16.24 -9.27
CA GLU A 163 5.03 15.50 -10.52
C GLU A 163 6.30 15.51 -11.37
N GLU A 164 6.97 16.66 -11.48
CA GLU A 164 8.24 16.76 -12.20
C GLU A 164 9.33 15.88 -11.54
N VAL A 165 9.41 15.89 -10.22
CA VAL A 165 10.34 15.03 -9.46
C VAL A 165 10.07 13.54 -9.72
N ILE A 166 8.79 13.13 -9.69
CA ILE A 166 8.39 11.75 -9.91
C ILE A 166 8.63 11.31 -11.36
N LYS A 167 8.43 12.19 -12.35
CA LYS A 167 8.74 11.91 -13.76
C LYS A 167 10.22 11.55 -13.98
N GLN A 168 11.12 12.08 -13.15
CA GLN A 168 12.55 11.78 -13.16
C GLN A 168 12.91 10.53 -12.32
N GLY A 169 11.91 9.75 -11.85
CA GLY A 169 12.12 8.56 -11.03
C GLY A 169 12.63 8.85 -9.62
N LYS A 170 12.56 10.10 -9.18
CA LYS A 170 12.97 10.51 -7.83
C LYS A 170 11.76 10.54 -6.87
N GLN A 171 12.03 10.75 -5.59
CA GLN A 171 11.02 10.80 -4.52
C GLN A 171 10.93 12.21 -3.96
N ALA A 172 9.75 12.58 -3.45
CA ALA A 172 9.51 13.84 -2.78
C ALA A 172 9.03 13.60 -1.33
N ILE A 173 9.52 14.40 -0.39
CA ILE A 173 9.06 14.42 0.99
C ILE A 173 8.28 15.72 1.21
N VAL A 174 7.03 15.58 1.65
CA VAL A 174 6.17 16.73 1.95
C VAL A 174 5.93 16.79 3.46
N LEU A 175 6.42 17.85 4.09
CA LEU A 175 6.21 18.10 5.50
C LEU A 175 4.99 19.00 5.68
N ILE A 176 3.97 18.49 6.36
CA ILE A 176 2.72 19.20 6.62
C ILE A 176 2.55 19.31 8.14
N PRO A 177 2.31 20.52 8.68
CA PRO A 177 1.97 20.66 10.10
C PRO A 177 0.77 19.77 10.46
N GLU A 178 0.82 19.09 11.62
CA GLU A 178 -0.20 18.10 12.01
C GLU A 178 -1.62 18.68 11.99
N ILE A 179 -1.78 19.97 12.39
CA ILE A 179 -3.05 20.68 12.37
C ILE A 179 -3.60 20.92 10.93
N ALA A 180 -2.72 20.94 9.94
CA ALA A 180 -3.08 21.13 8.52
C ALA A 180 -3.21 19.79 7.77
N LEU A 181 -2.86 18.66 8.41
CA LEU A 181 -3.01 17.30 7.85
C LEU A 181 -4.49 16.88 7.96
N THR A 182 -5.34 17.54 7.20
CA THR A 182 -6.76 17.21 7.12
C THR A 182 -7.01 16.07 6.13
N TYR A 183 -8.16 15.43 6.26
CA TYR A 183 -8.64 14.44 5.28
C TYR A 183 -8.61 15.00 3.84
N GLN A 184 -8.95 16.26 3.67
CA GLN A 184 -8.93 16.93 2.36
C GLN A 184 -7.53 17.02 1.76
N THR A 185 -6.52 17.34 2.57
CA THR A 185 -5.13 17.42 2.13
C THR A 185 -4.65 16.06 1.65
N VAL A 186 -4.83 15.03 2.48
CA VAL A 186 -4.48 13.65 2.14
C VAL A 186 -5.19 13.22 0.85
N THR A 187 -6.49 13.48 0.75
CA THR A 187 -7.29 13.12 -0.43
C THR A 187 -6.78 13.78 -1.71
N ARG A 188 -6.30 15.03 -1.67
CA ARG A 188 -5.72 15.70 -2.84
C ARG A 188 -4.48 14.98 -3.33
N PHE A 189 -3.55 14.65 -2.42
CA PHE A 189 -2.33 13.90 -2.77
C PHE A 189 -2.66 12.52 -3.33
N THR A 190 -3.54 11.77 -2.66
CA THR A 190 -3.93 10.42 -3.08
C THR A 190 -4.67 10.43 -4.42
N LYS A 191 -5.53 11.41 -4.66
CA LYS A 191 -6.18 11.57 -5.98
C LYS A 191 -5.19 11.86 -7.11
N ARG A 192 -4.11 12.59 -6.83
CA ARG A 192 -3.11 12.97 -7.84
C ARG A 192 -2.12 11.85 -8.10
N PHE A 193 -1.61 11.19 -7.05
CA PHE A 193 -0.49 10.27 -7.12
C PHE A 193 -0.87 8.80 -6.87
N GLY A 194 -2.10 8.52 -6.43
CA GLY A 194 -2.60 7.17 -6.19
C GLY A 194 -1.82 6.43 -5.11
N GLU A 195 -1.47 5.20 -5.40
CA GLU A 195 -0.75 4.29 -4.49
C GLU A 195 0.71 4.70 -4.23
N ARG A 196 1.22 5.71 -4.94
CA ARG A 196 2.58 6.25 -4.73
C ARG A 196 2.70 7.18 -3.52
N VAL A 197 1.60 7.42 -2.80
CA VAL A 197 1.57 8.28 -1.61
C VAL A 197 1.73 7.44 -0.36
N SER A 198 2.78 7.68 0.39
CA SER A 198 2.98 7.14 1.74
C SER A 198 2.69 8.23 2.77
N ILE A 199 1.92 7.92 3.81
CA ILE A 199 1.50 8.88 4.82
C ILE A 199 2.04 8.47 6.17
N LEU A 200 2.86 9.33 6.77
CA LEU A 200 3.40 9.12 8.11
C LEU A 200 2.90 10.21 9.05
N ASN A 201 2.23 9.82 10.13
CA ASN A 201 1.79 10.74 11.18
C ASN A 201 1.82 10.08 12.57
N SER A 202 1.57 10.85 13.61
CA SER A 202 1.57 10.39 15.02
C SER A 202 0.43 9.40 15.33
N ARG A 203 -0.65 9.41 14.57
CA ARG A 203 -1.85 8.58 14.81
C ARG A 203 -1.73 7.16 14.28
N LEU A 204 -0.76 6.91 13.41
CA LEU A 204 -0.54 5.57 12.86
C LEU A 204 -0.08 4.61 13.95
N SER A 205 -0.66 3.42 13.96
CA SER A 205 -0.16 2.30 14.75
C SER A 205 1.26 1.92 14.31
N LYS A 206 1.99 1.20 15.15
CA LYS A 206 3.35 0.71 14.83
C LYS A 206 3.35 -0.11 13.53
N GLY A 207 2.31 -0.92 13.32
CA GLY A 207 2.17 -1.74 12.13
C GLY A 207 1.94 -0.93 10.85
N GLU A 208 1.05 0.05 10.90
CA GLU A 208 0.78 0.95 9.78
C GLU A 208 2.02 1.76 9.42
N ARG A 209 2.71 2.29 10.43
CA ARG A 209 3.97 3.02 10.24
C ARG A 209 5.05 2.16 9.58
N TYR A 210 5.14 0.88 9.98
CA TYR A 210 6.07 -0.07 9.37
C TYR A 210 5.74 -0.35 7.91
N ASP A 211 4.45 -0.49 7.59
CA ASP A 211 3.99 -0.79 6.25
C ASP A 211 4.09 0.41 5.29
N GLN A 212 4.13 1.65 5.84
CA GLN A 212 4.30 2.89 5.05
C GLN A 212 5.77 3.23 4.78
N TRP A 213 6.71 2.66 5.53
CA TRP A 213 8.15 2.87 5.37
C TRP A 213 8.76 1.89 4.37
#